data_9f5eee8e2b81a951eb0faabeb68faec8
#
_entry.id   9f5eee8e2b81a951eb0faabeb68faec8
#
_cell.length_a   1.000
_cell.length_b   1.000
_cell.length_c   1.000
_cell.angle_alpha   90.00
_cell.angle_beta   90.00
_cell.angle_gamma   90.00
#
_symmetry.space_group_name_H-M   'P 1'
#
loop_
_entity.id
_entity.type
_entity.pdbx_description
1 polymer ?
#
loop_
_entity_poly.entity_id
_entity_poly.type
_entity_poly.pdbx_seq_one_letter_code
_entity_poly.pdbx_strand_id
1 'polypeptide(L)'
;ILADYFYRQNILYKYEKPLYLKGYGTVYPDFTFLSSKTGQEIYWEHEGMMDKQEYARNAVRKIELYQKNGIYPGERLILTFETEQSMLNQNILENLVEKYL
;
A
#
# COMPACT_ATOMS: atom_id res chain seq x y z
N ILE A 1 3.85 5.47 -11.84
CA ILE A 1 2.54 6.15 -11.85
C ILE A 1 2.18 6.67 -10.47
N LEU A 2 2.23 5.83 -9.45
CA LEU A 2 1.92 6.26 -8.09
C LEU A 2 2.90 7.31 -7.58
N ALA A 3 4.20 7.06 -7.72
CA ALA A 3 5.22 8.00 -7.27
C ALA A 3 5.09 9.34 -7.96
N ASP A 4 4.83 9.35 -9.27
CA ASP A 4 4.61 10.58 -10.03
C ASP A 4 3.40 11.34 -9.53
N TYR A 5 2.32 10.64 -9.22
CA TYR A 5 1.10 11.25 -8.70
C TYR A 5 1.37 11.91 -7.35
N PHE A 6 2.02 11.19 -6.43
CA PHE A 6 2.32 11.72 -5.11
C PHE A 6 3.23 12.94 -5.20
N TYR A 7 4.21 12.90 -6.08
CA TYR A 7 5.11 14.03 -6.31
C TYR A 7 4.34 15.26 -6.80
N ARG A 8 3.48 15.08 -7.81
CA ARG A 8 2.70 16.19 -8.38
C ARG A 8 1.71 16.80 -7.39
N GLN A 9 1.21 15.99 -6.45
CA GLN A 9 0.28 16.45 -5.45
C GLN A 9 0.97 16.94 -4.18
N ASN A 10 2.30 17.00 -4.16
CA ASN A 10 3.10 17.41 -3.00
C ASN A 10 2.83 16.55 -1.76
N ILE A 11 2.59 15.26 -1.97
CA ILE A 11 2.38 14.30 -0.89
C ILE A 11 3.73 13.71 -0.50
N LEU A 12 4.13 13.90 0.76
CA LEU A 12 5.40 13.37 1.26
C LEU A 12 5.26 11.88 1.55
N TYR A 13 6.23 11.10 1.10
CA TYR A 13 6.25 9.66 1.33
C TYR A 13 7.67 9.16 1.49
N LYS A 14 7.81 7.97 2.09
CA LYS A 14 9.04 7.21 2.09
C LYS A 14 8.86 6.01 1.18
N TYR A 15 9.80 5.78 0.28
CA TYR A 15 9.78 4.67 -0.63
C TYR A 15 10.51 3.47 -0.03
N GLU A 16 9.86 2.32 0.01
CA GLU A 16 10.44 1.07 0.52
C GLU A 16 11.11 1.19 1.90
N LYS A 17 10.50 1.97 2.80
CA LYS A 17 10.96 2.08 4.17
C LYS A 17 10.76 0.75 4.90
N PRO A 18 11.80 0.21 5.58
CA PRO A 18 11.65 -1.06 6.27
C PRO A 18 10.58 -1.02 7.36
N LEU A 19 9.80 -2.10 7.44
CA LEU A 19 8.81 -2.31 8.49
C LEU A 19 8.96 -3.74 9.00
N TYR A 20 9.14 -3.90 10.31
CA TYR A 20 9.23 -5.22 10.92
C TYR A 20 7.83 -5.75 11.23
N LEU A 21 7.53 -6.95 10.75
CA LEU A 21 6.30 -7.67 11.06
C LEU A 21 6.64 -8.87 11.93
N LYS A 22 6.13 -8.89 13.15
CA LYS A 22 6.38 -9.99 14.08
C LYS A 22 5.87 -11.30 13.48
N GLY A 23 6.71 -12.34 13.56
CA GLY A 23 6.39 -13.65 13.02
C GLY A 23 6.76 -13.84 11.56
N TYR A 24 7.24 -12.79 10.91
CA TYR A 24 7.65 -12.86 9.50
C TYR A 24 9.05 -12.28 9.29
N GLY A 25 9.31 -11.07 9.78
CA GLY A 25 10.54 -10.36 9.54
C GLY A 25 10.28 -8.99 8.93
N THR A 26 11.29 -8.46 8.24
CA THR A 26 11.19 -7.12 7.64
C THR A 26 10.51 -7.19 6.29
N VAL A 27 9.53 -6.31 6.08
CA VAL A 27 8.92 -6.06 4.78
C VAL A 27 9.22 -4.62 4.36
N TYR A 28 9.02 -4.33 3.08
CA TYR A 28 9.30 -3.02 2.50
C TYR A 28 8.04 -2.54 1.77
N PRO A 29 7.09 -1.91 2.48
CA PRO A 29 5.90 -1.36 1.82
C PRO A 29 6.33 -0.44 0.68
N ASP A 30 5.57 -0.44 -0.41
CA ASP A 30 5.92 0.41 -1.55
C ASP A 30 6.03 1.87 -1.13
N PHE A 31 5.07 2.34 -0.34
CA PHE A 31 5.08 3.69 0.20
C PHE A 31 4.67 3.71 1.65
N THR A 32 5.30 4.59 2.43
CA THR A 32 4.90 4.86 3.82
C THR A 32 4.63 6.35 3.95
N PHE A 33 3.47 6.69 4.51
CA PHE A 33 3.05 8.06 4.75
C PHE A 33 2.83 8.29 6.23
N LEU A 34 3.00 9.54 6.66
CA LEU A 34 2.56 9.95 7.99
C LEU A 34 1.21 10.64 7.83
N SER A 35 0.16 10.06 8.41
CA SER A 35 -1.18 10.64 8.31
C SER A 35 -1.27 11.95 9.06
N SER A 36 -1.70 13.01 8.39
CA SER A 36 -1.98 14.28 9.03
C SER A 36 -3.24 14.23 9.91
N LYS A 37 -4.08 13.20 9.68
CA LYS A 37 -5.35 13.05 10.41
C LYS A 37 -5.16 12.33 11.74
N THR A 38 -4.27 11.35 11.80
CA THR A 38 -4.11 10.47 12.96
C THR A 38 -2.73 10.52 13.60
N GLY A 39 -1.72 11.04 12.90
CA GLY A 39 -0.34 11.02 13.35
C GLY A 39 0.32 9.64 13.24
N GLN A 40 -0.37 8.65 12.67
CA GLN A 40 0.16 7.30 12.51
C GLN A 40 0.73 7.09 11.11
N GLU A 41 1.65 6.14 10.99
CA GLU A 41 2.15 5.69 9.69
C GLU A 41 1.07 4.88 8.97
N ILE A 42 0.93 5.15 7.67
CA ILE A 42 0.05 4.43 6.77
C ILE A 42 0.92 3.81 5.70
N TYR A 43 0.69 2.54 5.42
CA TYR A 43 1.46 1.76 4.44
C TYR A 43 0.62 1.54 3.20
N TRP A 44 1.23 1.70 2.04
CA TRP A 44 0.56 1.50 0.75
C TRP A 44 1.30 0.42 -0.01
N GLU A 45 0.58 -0.65 -0.34
CA GLU A 45 1.08 -1.74 -1.17
C GLU A 45 0.32 -1.75 -2.48
N HIS A 46 1.05 -1.65 -3.58
CA HIS A 46 0.48 -1.74 -4.91
C HIS A 46 0.79 -3.12 -5.51
N GLU A 47 -0.23 -3.95 -5.67
CA GLU A 47 -0.09 -5.32 -6.15
C GLU A 47 -0.36 -5.33 -7.67
N GLY A 48 0.71 -5.24 -8.46
CA GLY A 48 0.64 -4.96 -9.90
C GLY A 48 0.46 -6.16 -10.82
N MET A 49 0.48 -7.40 -10.30
CA MET A 49 0.43 -8.59 -11.13
C MET A 49 -0.52 -9.65 -10.55
N MET A 50 -1.72 -9.22 -10.16
CA MET A 50 -2.67 -10.12 -9.48
C MET A 50 -3.22 -11.24 -10.36
N ASP A 51 -3.01 -11.16 -11.67
CA ASP A 51 -3.33 -12.26 -12.60
C ASP A 51 -2.24 -13.33 -12.67
N LYS A 52 -1.13 -13.15 -11.95
CA LYS A 52 -0.10 -14.17 -11.82
C LYS A 52 -0.33 -14.93 -10.52
N GLN A 53 -0.53 -16.25 -10.61
CA GLN A 53 -0.96 -17.07 -9.49
C GLN A 53 -0.02 -17.01 -8.29
N GLU A 54 1.27 -17.16 -8.51
CA GLU A 54 2.25 -17.13 -7.42
C GLU A 54 2.35 -15.75 -6.79
N TYR A 55 2.31 -14.71 -7.60
CA TYR A 55 2.32 -13.34 -7.13
C TYR A 55 1.11 -13.06 -6.24
N ALA A 56 -0.08 -13.47 -6.70
CA ALA A 56 -1.32 -13.26 -5.94
C ALA A 56 -1.30 -14.01 -4.61
N ARG A 57 -0.76 -15.24 -4.56
CA ARG A 57 -0.62 -15.99 -3.31
C ARG A 57 0.28 -15.25 -2.32
N ASN A 58 1.40 -14.74 -2.80
CA ASN A 58 2.33 -14.01 -1.94
C ASN A 58 1.72 -12.71 -1.43
N ALA A 59 0.94 -12.02 -2.26
CA ALA A 59 0.23 -10.81 -1.86
C ALA A 59 -0.77 -11.10 -0.73
N VAL A 60 -1.58 -12.14 -0.89
CA VAL A 60 -2.56 -12.54 0.13
C VAL A 60 -1.85 -12.88 1.44
N ARG A 61 -0.77 -13.65 1.38
CA ARG A 61 0.00 -14.02 2.57
C ARG A 61 0.57 -12.80 3.29
N LYS A 62 1.10 -11.86 2.54
CA LYS A 62 1.66 -10.64 3.11
C LYS A 62 0.58 -9.81 3.80
N ILE A 63 -0.60 -9.69 3.18
CA ILE A 63 -1.72 -8.98 3.77
C ILE A 63 -2.17 -9.63 5.09
N GLU A 64 -2.21 -10.96 5.14
CA GLU A 64 -2.53 -11.68 6.37
C GLU A 64 -1.53 -11.37 7.48
N LEU A 65 -0.24 -11.26 7.13
CA LEU A 65 0.81 -10.93 8.10
C LEU A 65 0.68 -9.50 8.61
N TYR A 66 0.32 -8.56 7.76
CA TYR A 66 -0.02 -7.21 8.20
C TYR A 66 -1.12 -7.24 9.24
N GLN A 67 -2.20 -7.97 8.95
CA GLN A 67 -3.35 -8.04 9.86
C GLN A 67 -2.98 -8.68 11.20
N LYS A 68 -2.15 -9.71 11.19
CA LYS A 68 -1.66 -10.33 12.43
C LYS A 68 -0.82 -9.36 13.27
N ASN A 69 -0.30 -8.32 12.66
CA ASN A 69 0.45 -7.26 13.34
C ASN A 69 -0.40 -6.02 13.61
N GLY A 70 -1.72 -6.12 13.50
CA GLY A 70 -2.62 -5.02 13.82
C GLY A 70 -2.70 -3.95 12.74
N ILE A 71 -2.22 -4.24 11.54
CA ILE A 71 -2.24 -3.31 10.42
C ILE A 71 -3.28 -3.81 9.42
N TYR A 72 -4.44 -3.17 9.39
CA TYR A 72 -5.60 -3.66 8.65
C TYR A 72 -5.84 -2.87 7.36
N PRO A 73 -6.23 -3.58 6.28
CA PRO A 73 -6.66 -2.91 5.05
C PRO A 73 -7.80 -1.94 5.35
N GLY A 74 -7.71 -0.74 4.79
CA GLY A 74 -8.72 0.28 5.02
C GLY A 74 -8.51 1.12 6.26
N GLU A 75 -7.52 0.80 7.08
CA GLU A 75 -7.10 1.63 8.22
C GLU A 75 -5.71 2.18 8.00
N ARG A 76 -4.68 1.37 8.28
CA ARG A 76 -3.29 1.78 8.11
C ARG A 76 -2.62 1.08 6.92
N LEU A 77 -3.37 0.28 6.18
CA LEU A 77 -2.88 -0.40 4.98
C LEU A 77 -3.80 -0.06 3.81
N ILE A 78 -3.24 0.61 2.82
CA ILE A 78 -3.94 0.92 1.57
C ILE A 78 -3.47 -0.08 0.53
N LEU A 79 -4.41 -0.72 -0.15
CA LEU A 79 -4.11 -1.70 -1.19
C LEU A 79 -4.65 -1.22 -2.53
N THR A 80 -3.79 -1.27 -3.54
CA THR A 80 -4.22 -1.08 -4.92
C THR A 80 -3.75 -2.27 -5.74
N PHE A 81 -4.47 -2.59 -6.79
CA PHE A 81 -4.26 -3.81 -7.56
C PHE A 81 -4.27 -3.52 -9.04
N GLU A 82 -3.49 -4.29 -9.79
CA GLU A 82 -3.55 -4.28 -11.26
C GLU A 82 -3.42 -5.70 -11.80
N THR A 83 -4.01 -5.92 -12.96
CA THR A 83 -3.78 -7.09 -13.79
C THR A 83 -3.44 -6.59 -15.19
N GLU A 84 -3.14 -7.50 -16.13
CA GLU A 84 -2.88 -7.10 -17.51
C GLU A 84 -4.08 -6.38 -18.14
N GLN A 85 -5.30 -6.70 -17.68
CA GLN A 85 -6.53 -6.16 -18.23
C GLN A 85 -7.15 -5.04 -17.42
N SER A 86 -6.65 -4.78 -16.23
CA SER A 86 -7.22 -3.78 -15.33
C SER A 86 -6.12 -2.92 -14.74
N MET A 87 -5.98 -1.72 -15.26
CA MET A 87 -4.97 -0.76 -14.81
C MET A 87 -5.51 0.10 -13.67
N LEU A 88 -4.59 0.61 -12.86
CA LEU A 88 -4.94 1.51 -11.76
C LEU A 88 -5.62 2.76 -12.32
N ASN A 89 -6.81 3.06 -11.80
CA ASN A 89 -7.62 4.19 -12.23
C ASN A 89 -7.30 5.43 -11.39
N GLN A 90 -7.07 6.56 -12.07
CA GLN A 90 -6.71 7.81 -11.38
C GLN A 90 -7.81 8.28 -10.42
N ASN A 91 -9.07 8.09 -10.75
CA ASN A 91 -10.17 8.49 -9.86
C ASN A 91 -10.14 7.69 -8.55
N ILE A 92 -9.86 6.40 -8.63
CA ILE A 92 -9.70 5.56 -7.44
C ILE A 92 -8.53 6.07 -6.60
N LEU A 93 -7.43 6.40 -7.24
CA LEU A 93 -6.23 6.91 -6.58
C LEU A 93 -6.54 8.22 -5.83
N GLU A 94 -7.20 9.15 -6.48
CA GLU A 94 -7.58 10.42 -5.87
C GLU A 94 -8.49 10.21 -4.65
N ASN A 95 -9.47 9.31 -4.77
CA ASN A 95 -10.39 9.02 -3.68
C ASN A 95 -9.66 8.41 -2.46
N LEU A 96 -8.70 7.52 -2.71
CA LEU A 96 -7.92 6.91 -1.64
C LEU A 96 -7.05 7.94 -0.94
N VAL A 97 -6.40 8.81 -1.70
CA VAL A 97 -5.56 9.88 -1.14
C VAL A 97 -6.40 10.80 -0.27
N GLU A 98 -7.56 11.22 -0.76
CA GLU A 98 -8.45 12.09 -0.02
C GLU A 98 -8.94 11.44 1.29
N LYS A 99 -9.27 10.15 1.22
CA LYS A 99 -9.79 9.44 2.39
C LYS A 99 -8.72 9.21 3.47
N TYR A 100 -7.51 8.84 3.09
CA TYR A 100 -6.51 8.35 4.05
C TYR A 100 -5.40 9.35 4.33
N LEU A 101 -5.10 10.24 3.43
CA LEU A 101 -3.97 11.15 3.54
C LEU A 101 -4.40 12.61 3.63
#